data_b53a6b5170542cbe2b41d7030ae3f224
#
_entry.id   b53a6b5170542cbe2b41d7030ae3f224
#
_cell.length_a   1.000
_cell.length_b   1.000
_cell.length_c   1.000
_cell.angle_alpha   90.00
_cell.angle_beta   90.00
_cell.angle_gamma   90.00
#
_symmetry.space_group_name_H-M   'P 1'
#
loop_
_entity.id
_entity.type
_entity.pdbx_description
1 polymer ?
#
loop_
_entity_poly.entity_id
_entity_poly.type
_entity_poly.pdbx_seq_one_letter_code
_entity_poly.pdbx_strand_id
1 'polypeptide(L)'
;MHHANMSLHLQAFWLIECGVFRCLLRFCQPMISEKDTPHHKTLRAEILWHAQIVEERVHASMSRALGKISFTFNAWTFTTGDLYLSLTAHYIYVPTDKLNAWELKSEQLMFQEIHGRHTGVNMAAILGQALDRYRLHGKVQSSSHLGSFLSC
;
A
#
# COMPACT_ATOMS: atom_id res chain seq x y z
N MET A 1 24.92 10.14 -4.27
CA MET A 1 23.73 10.71 -4.91
C MET A 1 22.43 10.18 -4.26
N HIS A 2 22.34 10.19 -2.90
CA HIS A 2 21.17 9.61 -2.18
C HIS A 2 20.17 10.65 -1.64
N HIS A 3 20.34 11.94 -1.96
CA HIS A 3 19.47 12.99 -1.40
C HIS A 3 18.27 13.38 -2.26
N ALA A 4 18.18 12.95 -3.51
CA ALA A 4 17.10 13.39 -4.41
C ALA A 4 15.76 12.69 -4.15
N ASN A 5 15.77 11.40 -3.79
CA ASN A 5 14.52 10.62 -3.66
C ASN A 5 13.74 10.89 -2.36
N MET A 6 14.42 11.22 -1.27
CA MET A 6 13.73 11.57 -0.02
C MET A 6 12.99 12.92 -0.13
N SER A 7 13.39 13.77 -1.08
CA SER A 7 12.79 15.09 -1.32
C SER A 7 11.40 14.99 -1.98
N LEU A 8 11.17 14.04 -2.88
CA LEU A 8 9.89 13.92 -3.61
C LEU A 8 8.72 13.52 -2.70
N HIS A 9 8.95 12.59 -1.77
CA HIS A 9 7.90 12.19 -0.82
C HIS A 9 7.54 13.30 0.17
N LEU A 10 8.48 14.17 0.50
CA LEU A 10 8.23 15.34 1.34
C LEU A 10 7.53 16.46 0.57
N GLN A 11 7.79 16.61 -0.73
CA GLN A 11 7.20 17.67 -1.56
C GLN A 11 5.67 17.57 -1.64
N ALA A 12 5.11 16.36 -1.69
CA ALA A 12 3.66 16.17 -1.73
C ALA A 12 2.96 16.76 -0.49
N PHE A 13 3.56 16.60 0.71
CA PHE A 13 3.00 17.17 1.94
C PHE A 13 3.21 18.69 2.03
N TRP A 14 4.28 19.23 1.45
CA TRP A 14 4.53 20.66 1.41
C TRP A 14 3.55 21.42 0.51
N LEU A 15 2.92 20.72 -0.43
CA LEU A 15 1.91 21.34 -1.30
C LEU A 15 0.78 21.99 -0.50
N ILE A 16 0.40 21.40 0.66
CA ILE A 16 -0.67 21.95 1.52
C ILE A 16 -0.33 23.35 2.08
N GLU A 17 0.97 23.73 2.10
CA GLU A 17 1.43 25.03 2.56
C GLU A 17 1.62 26.04 1.43
N CYS A 18 1.55 25.58 0.17
CA CYS A 18 1.64 26.44 -0.97
C CYS A 18 0.44 27.37 -1.05
N GLY A 19 0.68 28.69 -1.07
CA GLY A 19 -0.37 29.69 -1.10
C GLY A 19 -1.33 29.54 -2.29
N VAL A 20 -0.80 29.19 -3.47
CA VAL A 20 -1.61 28.96 -4.67
C VAL A 20 -2.52 27.75 -4.47
N PHE A 21 -2.01 26.67 -3.87
CA PHE A 21 -2.82 25.49 -3.57
C PHE A 21 -3.91 25.77 -2.54
N ARG A 22 -3.61 26.55 -1.49
CA ARG A 22 -4.60 27.00 -0.51
C ARG A 22 -5.68 27.89 -1.14
N CYS A 23 -5.30 28.78 -2.09
CA CYS A 23 -6.28 29.55 -2.86
C CYS A 23 -7.18 28.64 -3.69
N LEU A 24 -6.65 27.61 -4.34
CA LEU A 24 -7.43 26.61 -5.06
C LEU A 24 -8.41 25.88 -4.15
N LEU A 25 -7.96 25.44 -2.96
CA LEU A 25 -8.85 24.78 -1.99
C LEU A 25 -10.02 25.69 -1.57
N ARG A 26 -9.75 26.96 -1.29
CA ARG A 26 -10.79 27.95 -0.95
C ARG A 26 -11.73 28.23 -2.14
N PHE A 27 -11.22 28.22 -3.35
CA PHE A 27 -12.05 28.34 -4.54
C PHE A 27 -13.00 27.14 -4.68
N CYS A 28 -12.50 25.91 -4.48
CA CYS A 28 -13.33 24.70 -4.53
C CYS A 28 -14.32 24.61 -3.38
N GLN A 29 -13.93 25.07 -2.19
CA GLN A 29 -14.76 25.07 -0.99
C GLN A 29 -14.62 26.40 -0.21
N PRO A 30 -15.46 27.39 -0.51
CA PRO A 30 -15.36 28.72 0.08
C PRO A 30 -15.47 28.77 1.61
N MET A 31 -16.07 27.73 2.24
CA MET A 31 -16.24 27.64 3.68
C MET A 31 -14.96 27.16 4.42
N ILE A 32 -13.94 26.68 3.70
CA ILE A 32 -12.67 26.31 4.32
C ILE A 32 -11.95 27.56 4.82
N SER A 33 -11.72 27.62 6.12
CA SER A 33 -10.90 28.64 6.74
C SER A 33 -9.41 28.22 6.75
N GLU A 34 -8.54 29.17 7.04
CA GLU A 34 -7.11 28.88 7.16
C GLU A 34 -6.79 27.90 8.29
N LYS A 35 -7.61 27.88 9.33
CA LYS A 35 -7.49 26.98 10.48
C LYS A 35 -7.84 25.53 10.13
N ASP A 36 -8.66 25.32 9.10
CA ASP A 36 -9.08 24.00 8.64
C ASP A 36 -8.04 23.34 7.74
N THR A 37 -7.03 24.12 7.30
CA THR A 37 -5.94 23.60 6.47
C THR A 37 -4.76 23.21 7.37
N PRO A 38 -4.48 21.92 7.54
CA PRO A 38 -3.43 21.47 8.45
C PRO A 38 -2.03 21.86 7.95
N HIS A 39 -1.09 21.93 8.87
CA HIS A 39 0.33 22.02 8.55
C HIS A 39 0.81 20.67 7.99
N HIS A 40 1.82 20.65 7.10
CA HIS A 40 2.33 19.43 6.45
C HIS A 40 2.70 18.32 7.44
N LYS A 41 3.23 18.66 8.62
CA LYS A 41 3.57 17.68 9.67
C LYS A 41 2.32 17.02 10.26
N THR A 42 1.28 17.83 10.51
CA THR A 42 0.00 17.32 11.01
C THR A 42 -0.67 16.42 9.98
N LEU A 43 -0.73 16.88 8.72
CA LEU A 43 -1.26 16.08 7.62
C LEU A 43 -0.53 14.74 7.48
N ARG A 44 0.80 14.75 7.55
CA ARG A 44 1.60 13.53 7.51
C ARG A 44 1.29 12.59 8.67
N ALA A 45 1.19 13.13 9.89
CA ALA A 45 0.87 12.33 11.08
C ALA A 45 -0.52 11.68 10.97
N GLU A 46 -1.52 12.43 10.52
CA GLU A 46 -2.88 11.93 10.29
C GLU A 46 -2.92 10.82 9.22
N ILE A 47 -2.22 11.01 8.10
CA ILE A 47 -2.16 10.00 7.04
C ILE A 47 -1.50 8.72 7.56
N LEU A 48 -0.40 8.82 8.31
CA LEU A 48 0.26 7.64 8.88
C LEU A 48 -0.62 6.93 9.91
N TRP A 49 -1.34 7.67 10.75
CA TRP A 49 -2.28 7.11 11.70
C TRP A 49 -3.44 6.39 10.99
N HIS A 50 -4.04 7.00 9.98
CA HIS A 50 -5.07 6.35 9.17
C HIS A 50 -4.55 5.11 8.44
N ALA A 51 -3.34 5.16 7.91
CA ALA A 51 -2.71 4.01 7.27
C ALA A 51 -2.58 2.83 8.24
N GLN A 52 -2.19 3.09 9.49
CA GLN A 52 -2.11 2.05 10.52
C GLN A 52 -3.49 1.43 10.83
N ILE A 53 -4.52 2.24 10.97
CA ILE A 53 -5.90 1.75 11.19
C ILE A 53 -6.36 0.86 10.03
N VAL A 54 -6.08 1.29 8.78
CA VAL A 54 -6.43 0.50 7.60
C VAL A 54 -5.66 -0.82 7.58
N GLU A 55 -4.36 -0.81 7.91
CA GLU A 55 -3.54 -2.00 7.98
C GLU A 55 -4.07 -3.01 9.00
N GLU A 56 -4.41 -2.55 10.20
CA GLU A 56 -5.00 -3.41 11.25
C GLU A 56 -6.36 -4.00 10.80
N ARG A 57 -7.19 -3.21 10.12
CA ARG A 57 -8.47 -3.67 9.56
C ARG A 57 -8.28 -4.74 8.49
N VAL A 58 -7.35 -4.53 7.57
CA VAL A 58 -7.01 -5.49 6.51
C VAL A 58 -6.46 -6.77 7.12
N HIS A 59 -5.53 -6.67 8.09
CA HIS A 59 -5.02 -7.82 8.83
C HIS A 59 -6.15 -8.61 9.53
N ALA A 60 -7.03 -7.93 10.26
CA ALA A 60 -8.18 -8.57 10.92
C ALA A 60 -9.14 -9.23 9.93
N SER A 61 -9.36 -8.64 8.76
CA SER A 61 -10.19 -9.21 7.70
C SER A 61 -9.56 -10.49 7.13
N MET A 62 -8.25 -10.45 6.80
CA MET A 62 -7.53 -11.59 6.26
C MET A 62 -7.34 -12.73 7.28
N SER A 63 -7.19 -12.42 8.57
CA SER A 63 -7.11 -13.45 9.63
C SER A 63 -8.40 -14.27 9.72
N ARG A 64 -9.53 -13.68 9.34
CA ARG A 64 -10.85 -14.34 9.30
C ARG A 64 -11.18 -14.98 7.95
N ALA A 65 -10.30 -14.88 6.97
CA ALA A 65 -10.50 -15.49 5.67
C ALA A 65 -10.70 -17.00 5.78
N LEU A 66 -11.71 -17.52 5.07
CA LEU A 66 -11.93 -18.96 4.94
C LEU A 66 -10.89 -19.56 3.99
N GLY A 67 -10.03 -20.41 4.51
CA GLY A 67 -9.04 -21.11 3.70
C GLY A 67 -7.79 -20.29 3.38
N LYS A 68 -7.21 -20.54 2.24
CA LYS A 68 -5.94 -19.95 1.80
C LYS A 68 -6.17 -18.59 1.10
N ILE A 69 -5.15 -17.75 1.14
CA ILE A 69 -5.09 -16.46 0.49
C ILE A 69 -4.21 -16.59 -0.75
N SER A 70 -4.70 -16.15 -1.89
CA SER A 70 -3.92 -16.04 -3.12
C SER A 70 -3.38 -14.62 -3.28
N PHE A 71 -2.25 -14.50 -3.96
CA PHE A 71 -1.59 -13.23 -4.18
C PHE A 71 -1.33 -12.99 -5.65
N THR A 72 -1.56 -11.75 -6.08
CA THR A 72 -1.02 -11.25 -7.34
C THR A 72 0.00 -10.16 -7.03
N PHE A 73 1.10 -10.19 -7.74
CA PHE A 73 2.06 -9.10 -7.72
C PHE A 73 2.29 -8.58 -9.13
N ASN A 74 2.49 -7.30 -9.21
CA ASN A 74 2.77 -6.62 -10.45
C ASN A 74 3.97 -5.70 -10.26
N ALA A 75 4.92 -5.78 -11.18
CA ALA A 75 6.11 -4.94 -11.19
C ALA A 75 6.15 -4.16 -12.51
N TRP A 76 6.47 -2.88 -12.43
CA TRP A 76 6.61 -2.02 -13.61
C TRP A 76 7.70 -0.98 -13.39
N THR A 77 8.27 -0.54 -14.49
CA THR A 77 9.31 0.50 -14.50
C THR A 77 8.71 1.81 -15.03
N PHE A 78 8.91 2.88 -14.29
CA PHE A 78 8.59 4.21 -14.79
C PHE A 78 9.61 4.68 -15.84
N THR A 79 9.26 5.71 -16.59
CA THR A 79 10.14 6.36 -17.56
C THR A 79 11.42 6.92 -16.94
N THR A 80 11.41 7.19 -15.64
CA THR A 80 12.57 7.58 -14.82
C THR A 80 13.54 6.44 -14.54
N GLY A 81 13.17 5.19 -14.85
CA GLY A 81 13.96 4.00 -14.56
C GLY A 81 13.68 3.36 -13.19
N ASP A 82 12.81 3.97 -12.39
CA ASP A 82 12.45 3.45 -11.08
C ASP A 82 11.47 2.26 -11.21
N LEU A 83 11.79 1.16 -10.57
CA LEU A 83 10.93 -0.03 -10.54
C LEU A 83 10.04 -0.01 -9.32
N TYR A 84 8.76 -0.26 -9.54
CA TYR A 84 7.75 -0.36 -8.49
C TYR A 84 7.17 -1.76 -8.42
N LEU A 85 6.81 -2.19 -7.22
CA LEU A 85 6.15 -3.47 -6.96
C LEU A 85 4.87 -3.22 -6.17
N SER A 86 3.78 -3.83 -6.62
CA SER A 86 2.54 -3.94 -5.84
C SER A 86 2.22 -5.39 -5.53
N LEU A 87 1.65 -5.61 -4.36
CA LEU A 87 1.15 -6.90 -3.90
C LEU A 87 -0.32 -6.77 -3.51
N THR A 88 -1.17 -7.60 -4.10
CA THR A 88 -2.60 -7.67 -3.79
C THR A 88 -2.95 -9.06 -3.29
N ALA A 89 -3.67 -9.15 -2.16
CA ALA A 89 -4.22 -10.38 -1.62
C ALA A 89 -5.66 -10.58 -2.09
N HIS A 90 -6.02 -11.82 -2.41
CA HIS A 90 -7.38 -12.23 -2.78
C HIS A 90 -7.81 -13.36 -1.86
N TYR A 91 -8.98 -13.21 -1.22
CA TYR A 91 -9.47 -14.17 -0.25
C TYR A 91 -10.99 -14.15 -0.13
N ILE A 92 -11.56 -15.26 0.37
CA ILE A 92 -12.97 -15.37 0.68
C ILE A 92 -13.21 -14.84 2.10
N TYR A 93 -14.06 -13.86 2.21
CA TYR A 93 -14.50 -13.27 3.48
C TYR A 93 -15.95 -13.62 3.77
N VAL A 94 -16.25 -13.96 5.02
CA VAL A 94 -17.60 -14.19 5.49
C VAL A 94 -17.91 -13.19 6.61
N PRO A 95 -18.94 -12.33 6.42
CA PRO A 95 -19.42 -11.45 7.47
C PRO A 95 -19.96 -12.26 8.67
N THR A 96 -19.74 -11.78 9.89
CA THR A 96 -20.18 -12.46 11.11
C THR A 96 -21.68 -12.52 11.26
N ASP A 97 -22.39 -11.58 10.70
CA ASP A 97 -23.86 -11.45 10.74
C ASP A 97 -24.58 -12.22 9.62
N LYS A 98 -23.82 -12.71 8.62
CA LYS A 98 -24.39 -13.39 7.44
C LYS A 98 -23.50 -14.57 7.03
N LEU A 99 -23.57 -15.66 7.79
CA LEU A 99 -22.72 -16.85 7.59
C LEU A 99 -22.84 -17.50 6.21
N ASN A 100 -23.92 -17.27 5.49
CA ASN A 100 -24.15 -17.78 4.13
C ASN A 100 -23.79 -16.78 3.02
N ALA A 101 -23.35 -15.57 3.38
CA ALA A 101 -22.94 -14.56 2.42
C ALA A 101 -21.41 -14.47 2.42
N TRP A 102 -20.80 -15.01 1.40
CA TRP A 102 -19.35 -14.91 1.22
C TRP A 102 -19.02 -13.99 0.05
N GLU A 103 -17.96 -13.24 0.23
CA GLU A 103 -17.49 -12.22 -0.69
C GLU A 103 -16.04 -12.50 -1.06
N LEU A 104 -15.72 -12.40 -2.35
CA LEU A 104 -14.32 -12.32 -2.77
C LEU A 104 -13.80 -10.92 -2.48
N LYS A 105 -12.80 -10.82 -1.62
CA LYS A 105 -12.10 -9.56 -1.34
C LYS A 105 -10.75 -9.52 -2.00
N SER A 106 -10.39 -8.30 -2.41
CA SER A 106 -9.08 -7.98 -2.96
C SER A 106 -8.54 -6.76 -2.23
N GLU A 107 -7.41 -6.91 -1.55
CA GLU A 107 -6.80 -5.86 -0.72
C GLU A 107 -5.36 -5.64 -1.17
N GLN A 108 -5.01 -4.40 -1.46
CA GLN A 108 -3.63 -4.04 -1.78
C GLN A 108 -2.81 -3.96 -0.49
N LEU A 109 -1.85 -4.88 -0.34
CA LEU A 109 -1.03 -4.99 0.85
C LEU A 109 0.23 -4.13 0.81
N MET A 110 0.75 -3.92 -0.39
CA MET A 110 2.00 -3.23 -0.58
C MET A 110 2.03 -2.53 -1.93
N PHE A 111 2.63 -1.35 -1.92
CA PHE A 111 3.03 -0.58 -3.07
C PHE A 111 4.32 0.14 -2.71
N GLN A 112 5.42 -0.24 -3.32
CA GLN A 112 6.70 0.38 -3.01
C GLN A 112 7.66 0.37 -4.20
N GLU A 113 8.61 1.29 -4.17
CA GLU A 113 9.75 1.32 -5.05
C GLU A 113 10.76 0.24 -4.66
N ILE A 114 11.30 -0.45 -5.64
CA ILE A 114 12.36 -1.45 -5.45
C ILE A 114 13.70 -0.75 -5.62
N HIS A 115 14.43 -0.61 -4.51
CA HIS A 115 15.77 -0.08 -4.54
C HIS A 115 16.81 -1.18 -4.80
N GLY A 116 17.79 -0.89 -5.63
CA GLY A 116 18.90 -1.78 -5.93
C GLY A 116 18.68 -2.70 -7.12
N ARG A 117 19.29 -3.90 -7.08
CA ARG A 117 19.22 -4.84 -8.22
C ARG A 117 17.84 -5.50 -8.30
N HIS A 118 17.29 -5.53 -9.51
CA HIS A 118 16.01 -6.18 -9.83
C HIS A 118 16.17 -7.70 -9.94
N THR A 119 16.62 -8.34 -8.87
CA THR A 119 16.80 -9.79 -8.80
C THR A 119 15.61 -10.47 -8.15
N GLY A 120 15.33 -11.70 -8.55
CA GLY A 120 14.29 -12.51 -7.91
C GLY A 120 14.48 -12.64 -6.39
N VAL A 121 15.72 -12.67 -5.92
CA VAL A 121 16.04 -12.71 -4.48
C VAL A 121 15.58 -11.44 -3.77
N ASN A 122 15.84 -10.26 -4.36
CA ASN A 122 15.40 -8.99 -3.78
C ASN A 122 13.87 -8.88 -3.76
N MET A 123 13.22 -9.27 -4.85
CA MET A 123 11.75 -9.29 -4.93
C MET A 123 11.14 -10.28 -3.92
N ALA A 124 11.72 -11.47 -3.79
CA ALA A 124 11.27 -12.45 -2.79
C ALA A 124 11.42 -11.95 -1.36
N ALA A 125 12.51 -11.23 -1.05
CA ALA A 125 12.71 -10.62 0.27
C ALA A 125 11.64 -9.56 0.57
N ILE A 126 11.32 -8.71 -0.40
CA ILE A 126 10.27 -7.69 -0.28
C ILE A 126 8.89 -8.33 -0.07
N LEU A 127 8.56 -9.36 -0.84
CA LEU A 127 7.32 -10.11 -0.68
C LEU A 127 7.26 -10.80 0.70
N GLY A 128 8.38 -11.39 1.16
CA GLY A 128 8.49 -11.98 2.49
C GLY A 128 8.19 -10.97 3.59
N GLN A 129 8.76 -9.77 3.52
CA GLN A 129 8.48 -8.69 4.48
C GLN A 129 6.99 -8.30 4.51
N ALA A 130 6.31 -8.27 3.36
CA ALA A 130 4.88 -8.01 3.32
C ALA A 130 4.07 -9.14 3.99
N LEU A 131 4.44 -10.40 3.77
CA LEU A 131 3.80 -11.55 4.42
C LEU A 131 4.02 -11.55 5.93
N ASP A 132 5.23 -11.18 6.39
CA ASP A 132 5.55 -11.02 7.82
C ASP A 132 4.70 -9.93 8.45
N ARG A 133 4.62 -8.76 7.81
CA ARG A 133 3.84 -7.60 8.27
C ARG A 133 2.38 -7.95 8.54
N TYR A 134 1.77 -8.73 7.65
CA TYR A 134 0.37 -9.15 7.77
C TYR A 134 0.22 -10.54 8.41
N ARG A 135 1.30 -11.19 8.89
CA ARG A 135 1.32 -12.52 9.56
C ARG A 135 0.62 -13.61 8.73
N LEU A 136 0.91 -13.66 7.44
CA LEU A 136 0.16 -14.48 6.47
C LEU A 136 0.82 -15.82 6.11
N HIS A 137 2.02 -16.14 6.62
CA HIS A 137 2.78 -17.36 6.24
C HIS A 137 1.97 -18.64 6.32
N GLY A 138 1.12 -18.81 7.33
CA GLY A 138 0.26 -20.00 7.48
C GLY A 138 -0.94 -20.06 6.53
N LYS A 139 -1.28 -18.93 5.88
CA LYS A 139 -2.45 -18.80 5.00
C LYS A 139 -2.10 -18.72 3.53
N VAL A 140 -0.82 -18.63 3.18
CA VAL A 140 -0.38 -18.59 1.79
C VAL A 140 -0.64 -19.94 1.13
N GLN A 141 -1.25 -19.93 -0.04
CA GLN A 141 -1.26 -21.08 -0.91
C GLN A 141 0.09 -21.14 -1.61
N SER A 142 0.89 -22.17 -1.33
CA SER A 142 2.10 -22.44 -2.10
C SER A 142 1.66 -22.82 -3.52
N SER A 143 1.62 -21.85 -4.43
CA SER A 143 1.49 -22.19 -5.83
C SER A 143 2.86 -22.63 -6.34
N SER A 144 2.91 -23.83 -6.91
CA SER A 144 4.07 -24.35 -7.64
C SER A 144 4.47 -23.49 -8.87
N HIS A 145 3.75 -22.40 -9.13
CA HIS A 145 4.01 -21.44 -10.21
C HIS A 145 4.92 -20.26 -9.85
N LEU A 146 5.33 -20.11 -8.60
CA LEU A 146 6.36 -19.10 -8.25
C LEU A 146 7.73 -19.39 -8.86
N GLY A 147 7.97 -20.62 -9.31
CA GLY A 147 9.23 -21.03 -9.93
C GLY A 147 9.43 -20.61 -11.39
N SER A 148 8.39 -20.24 -12.13
CA SER A 148 8.49 -19.91 -13.55
C SER A 148 8.71 -18.43 -13.88
N PHE A 149 8.56 -17.53 -12.91
CA PHE A 149 8.82 -16.10 -13.11
C PHE A 149 10.23 -15.64 -12.69
N LEU A 150 11.04 -16.56 -12.15
CA LEU A 150 12.41 -16.25 -11.74
C LEU A 150 13.46 -16.59 -12.81
N SER A 151 13.04 -16.95 -14.02
CA SER A 151 13.91 -17.27 -15.16
C SER A 151 13.71 -16.28 -16.30
N CYS A 152 14.05 -15.01 -16.08
CA CYS A 152 14.37 -14.02 -17.12
C CYS A 152 15.47 -13.11 -16.61
#